data_51aed6ca8266b5be78718da9e41b13f5
#
_entry.id   51aed6ca8266b5be78718da9e41b13f5
#
_cell.length_a   1.000
_cell.length_b   1.000
_cell.length_c   1.000
_cell.angle_alpha   90.00
_cell.angle_beta   90.00
_cell.angle_gamma   90.00
#
_symmetry.space_group_name_H-M   'P 1'
#
loop_
_entity.id
_entity.type
_entity.pdbx_description
1 polymer ?
#
loop_
_entity_poly.entity_id
_entity_poly.type
_entity_poly.pdbx_seq_one_letter_code
_entity_poly.pdbx_strand_id
1 'polypeptide(L)'
;MTGYPWSSLLPILPEPDRKYLAEALAVPEHELGPVLSDEVRIEKALEGLDTDARQLLERLWLSGGQMSPDQLFRQGATNALGVFAALARQGLVVQLRLDYYHQIYALPLDAYGPVFRAVVMPHLPLDWARLRNHEESPAPAMPVWARDLFRLISHCRWNNASLTQQGEIYKRVKQQIAQTLWPDHARDPLERLDYLVRFGSWAQLLRLDVVRGSMRPTEEAEAFWETHPSERWDTYLDYWVQVMLPAMQLGGVVWDLLTVAGPVGYAPDALARVLIRSSLLSQGRARSIVDQVADFGSRAGLIERTRDRVFLTPEARGALNGRFEDDGEPSGVIEATGDILIQAESPPGPLFQAEAVMALHRADVSWTYRFDRVALERAVSLGIEVSEARRRVLAVARTDLPQNVDAEMEDAFRQAGRVRVVTGTVIFARDPRAEAQATELLAGLDLTPIRPGVWLAERDAGQEAAQRLYKRGLALRATVDQHGSRDRYGLLEAGEPERPYHPQVAASIPRTAPLASSDSPRAFLEMAAQAGMAVNMQYQADARTVQVMRARAIQILNGFVLGLDTYTNAPLMLELSKVIRVWQDQ
;
A
#
# COMPACT_ATOMS: atom_id res chain seq x y z
N MET A 1 10.28 -11.21 -5.53
CA MET A 1 11.74 -11.47 -5.66
C MET A 1 12.48 -10.88 -4.47
N THR A 2 13.15 -11.69 -3.67
CA THR A 2 13.94 -11.21 -2.52
C THR A 2 15.41 -11.10 -2.91
N GLY A 3 15.72 -10.39 -4.00
CA GLY A 3 17.08 -10.17 -4.48
C GLY A 3 17.43 -8.69 -4.46
N TYR A 4 18.74 -8.40 -4.37
CA TYR A 4 19.27 -7.05 -4.48
C TYR A 4 19.91 -6.87 -5.85
N PRO A 5 19.61 -5.79 -6.60
CA PRO A 5 20.31 -5.49 -7.84
C PRO A 5 21.76 -5.09 -7.54
N TRP A 6 22.64 -5.27 -8.51
CA TRP A 6 24.06 -4.90 -8.35
C TRP A 6 24.23 -3.42 -7.98
N SER A 7 23.36 -2.54 -8.43
CA SER A 7 23.34 -1.12 -8.04
C SER A 7 23.22 -0.90 -6.53
N SER A 8 22.52 -1.80 -5.84
CA SER A 8 22.35 -1.76 -4.37
C SER A 8 23.44 -2.57 -3.64
N LEU A 9 24.02 -3.58 -4.28
CA LEU A 9 25.03 -4.45 -3.68
C LEU A 9 26.44 -3.82 -3.70
N LEU A 10 26.82 -3.18 -4.79
CA LEU A 10 28.17 -2.61 -4.94
C LEU A 10 28.55 -1.59 -3.85
N PRO A 11 27.66 -0.67 -3.42
CA PRO A 11 27.99 0.28 -2.36
C PRO A 11 28.27 -0.37 -1.00
N ILE A 12 27.71 -1.55 -0.74
CA ILE A 12 27.84 -2.26 0.55
C ILE A 12 28.96 -3.31 0.54
N LEU A 13 29.48 -3.67 -0.64
CA LEU A 13 30.62 -4.58 -0.72
C LEU A 13 31.90 -3.90 -0.21
N PRO A 14 32.74 -4.63 0.56
CA PRO A 14 34.08 -4.17 0.94
C PRO A 14 34.91 -3.78 -0.28
N GLU A 15 35.77 -2.77 -0.12
CA GLU A 15 36.68 -2.33 -1.20
C GLU A 15 37.55 -3.45 -1.79
N PRO A 16 38.12 -4.37 -0.99
CA PRO A 16 38.87 -5.50 -1.54
C PRO A 16 38.05 -6.39 -2.47
N ASP A 17 36.76 -6.61 -2.14
CA ASP A 17 35.90 -7.46 -2.95
C ASP A 17 35.50 -6.78 -4.26
N ARG A 18 35.26 -5.46 -4.25
CA ARG A 18 35.06 -4.69 -5.48
C ARG A 18 36.28 -4.70 -6.40
N LYS A 19 37.47 -4.49 -5.84
CA LYS A 19 38.72 -4.59 -6.61
C LYS A 19 38.91 -5.98 -7.21
N TYR A 20 38.66 -7.01 -6.44
CA TYR A 20 38.74 -8.39 -6.91
C TYR A 20 37.76 -8.66 -8.07
N LEU A 21 36.53 -8.18 -7.99
CA LEU A 21 35.57 -8.29 -9.08
C LEU A 21 35.99 -7.50 -10.31
N ALA A 22 36.52 -6.29 -10.14
CA ALA A 22 37.03 -5.45 -11.23
C ALA A 22 38.20 -6.13 -11.97
N GLU A 23 39.14 -6.70 -11.24
CA GLU A 23 40.24 -7.49 -11.80
C GLU A 23 39.73 -8.75 -12.51
N ALA A 24 38.80 -9.49 -11.90
CA ALA A 24 38.25 -10.72 -12.48
C ALA A 24 37.48 -10.48 -13.77
N LEU A 25 36.83 -9.34 -13.89
CA LEU A 25 36.05 -8.92 -15.07
C LEU A 25 36.90 -8.09 -16.05
N ALA A 26 38.13 -7.76 -15.71
CA ALA A 26 39.03 -6.92 -16.49
C ALA A 26 38.45 -5.53 -16.84
N VAL A 27 37.78 -4.90 -15.86
CA VAL A 27 37.16 -3.58 -16.01
C VAL A 27 37.57 -2.64 -14.87
N PRO A 28 37.56 -1.32 -15.07
CA PRO A 28 37.74 -0.36 -13.98
C PRO A 28 36.63 -0.47 -12.93
N GLU A 29 36.94 -0.20 -11.65
CA GLU A 29 35.96 -0.31 -10.54
C GLU A 29 34.70 0.53 -10.77
N HIS A 30 34.83 1.70 -11.39
CA HIS A 30 33.66 2.58 -11.65
C HIS A 30 32.72 2.07 -12.76
N GLU A 31 33.16 1.10 -13.56
CA GLU A 31 32.35 0.45 -14.61
C GLU A 31 31.71 -0.87 -14.14
N LEU A 32 32.00 -1.31 -12.92
CA LEU A 32 31.47 -2.58 -12.41
C LEU A 32 29.92 -2.63 -12.45
N GLY A 33 29.23 -1.56 -12.06
CA GLY A 33 27.77 -1.52 -12.02
C GLY A 33 27.14 -1.81 -13.38
N PRO A 34 27.40 -1.01 -14.40
CA PRO A 34 26.91 -1.26 -15.76
C PRO A 34 27.26 -2.65 -16.29
N VAL A 35 28.51 -3.11 -16.07
CA VAL A 35 28.96 -4.41 -16.56
C VAL A 35 28.25 -5.57 -15.85
N LEU A 36 28.10 -5.51 -14.55
CA LEU A 36 27.44 -6.56 -13.77
C LEU A 36 25.93 -6.65 -14.02
N SER A 37 25.30 -5.56 -14.43
CA SER A 37 23.88 -5.50 -14.79
C SER A 37 23.62 -5.74 -16.28
N ASP A 38 24.66 -5.92 -17.10
CA ASP A 38 24.50 -6.20 -18.54
C ASP A 38 24.01 -7.63 -18.78
N GLU A 39 22.77 -7.74 -19.25
CA GLU A 39 22.10 -9.02 -19.49
C GLU A 39 22.83 -9.87 -20.54
N VAL A 40 23.35 -9.26 -21.61
CA VAL A 40 24.08 -9.97 -22.68
C VAL A 40 25.36 -10.61 -22.13
N ARG A 41 26.07 -9.88 -21.25
CA ARG A 41 27.24 -10.42 -20.57
C ARG A 41 26.88 -11.57 -19.64
N ILE A 42 25.79 -11.43 -18.88
CA ILE A 42 25.33 -12.47 -17.96
C ILE A 42 24.97 -13.74 -18.77
N GLU A 43 24.22 -13.64 -19.85
CA GLU A 43 23.86 -14.77 -20.71
C GLU A 43 25.11 -15.48 -21.27
N LYS A 44 26.06 -14.71 -21.76
CA LYS A 44 27.33 -15.26 -22.23
C LYS A 44 28.11 -15.99 -21.14
N ALA A 45 28.12 -15.47 -19.92
CA ALA A 45 28.77 -16.14 -18.78
C ALA A 45 28.04 -17.47 -18.44
N LEU A 46 26.74 -17.53 -18.58
CA LEU A 46 25.93 -18.74 -18.33
C LEU A 46 26.18 -19.85 -19.40
N GLU A 47 26.48 -19.49 -20.65
CA GLU A 47 26.80 -20.46 -21.71
C GLU A 47 28.01 -21.32 -21.38
N GLY A 48 29.04 -20.72 -20.77
CA GLY A 48 30.31 -21.37 -20.44
C GLY A 48 30.31 -22.20 -19.15
N LEU A 49 29.18 -22.33 -18.44
CA LEU A 49 29.15 -23.02 -17.16
C LEU A 49 29.13 -24.55 -17.31
N ASP A 50 29.87 -25.22 -16.43
CA ASP A 50 29.84 -26.67 -16.25
C ASP A 50 28.53 -27.14 -15.56
N THR A 51 28.37 -28.45 -15.46
CA THR A 51 27.15 -29.05 -14.88
C THR A 51 26.98 -28.70 -13.41
N ASP A 52 28.06 -28.63 -12.63
CA ASP A 52 28.01 -28.35 -11.20
C ASP A 52 27.60 -26.91 -10.92
N ALA A 53 28.14 -25.97 -11.72
CA ALA A 53 27.79 -24.55 -11.65
C ALA A 53 26.32 -24.31 -12.03
N ARG A 54 25.84 -24.97 -13.08
CA ARG A 54 24.41 -24.90 -13.48
C ARG A 54 23.51 -25.47 -12.40
N GLN A 55 23.84 -26.60 -11.81
CA GLN A 55 23.07 -27.18 -10.70
C GLN A 55 23.05 -26.29 -9.47
N LEU A 56 24.17 -25.63 -9.14
CA LEU A 56 24.21 -24.69 -8.02
C LEU A 56 23.33 -23.46 -8.27
N LEU A 57 23.39 -22.89 -9.47
CA LEU A 57 22.51 -21.77 -9.84
C LEU A 57 21.05 -22.17 -9.88
N GLU A 58 20.70 -23.36 -10.41
CA GLU A 58 19.33 -23.87 -10.37
C GLU A 58 18.81 -23.95 -8.93
N ARG A 59 19.60 -24.53 -8.03
CA ARG A 59 19.24 -24.65 -6.61
C ARG A 59 19.10 -23.29 -5.93
N LEU A 60 20.03 -22.37 -6.20
CA LEU A 60 20.01 -21.03 -5.63
C LEU A 60 18.76 -20.27 -6.12
N TRP A 61 18.46 -20.33 -7.40
CA TRP A 61 17.25 -19.74 -7.97
C TRP A 61 15.98 -20.32 -7.36
N LEU A 62 15.87 -21.66 -7.31
CA LEU A 62 14.73 -22.38 -6.73
C LEU A 62 14.58 -22.22 -5.21
N SER A 63 15.62 -21.73 -4.53
CA SER A 63 15.57 -21.34 -3.11
C SER A 63 15.15 -19.88 -2.91
N GLY A 64 14.64 -19.22 -3.96
CA GLY A 64 14.25 -17.81 -3.92
C GLY A 64 15.43 -16.85 -4.09
N GLY A 65 16.51 -17.31 -4.71
CA GLY A 65 17.71 -16.51 -4.97
C GLY A 65 18.67 -16.39 -3.79
N GLN A 66 18.39 -17.06 -2.66
CA GLN A 66 19.22 -16.98 -1.45
C GLN A 66 19.35 -18.33 -0.76
N MET A 67 20.54 -18.63 -0.27
CA MET A 67 20.82 -19.85 0.52
C MET A 67 21.78 -19.54 1.68
N SER A 68 21.54 -20.16 2.82
CA SER A 68 22.52 -20.17 3.90
C SER A 68 23.66 -21.16 3.59
N PRO A 69 24.86 -21.00 4.21
CA PRO A 69 25.94 -21.98 4.10
C PRO A 69 25.48 -23.41 4.44
N ASP A 70 24.69 -23.56 5.49
CA ASP A 70 24.16 -24.85 5.93
C ASP A 70 23.26 -25.51 4.87
N GLN A 71 22.43 -24.73 4.20
CA GLN A 71 21.59 -25.23 3.09
C GLN A 71 22.46 -25.68 1.91
N LEU A 72 23.52 -24.92 1.59
CA LEU A 72 24.45 -25.25 0.54
C LEU A 72 25.19 -26.58 0.82
N PHE A 73 25.67 -26.76 2.05
CA PHE A 73 26.41 -27.97 2.45
C PHE A 73 25.53 -29.21 2.61
N ARG A 74 24.32 -29.09 3.13
CA ARG A 74 23.39 -30.22 3.31
C ARG A 74 22.96 -30.86 2.00
N GLN A 75 23.10 -30.17 0.89
CA GLN A 75 22.68 -30.65 -0.44
C GLN A 75 23.77 -31.44 -1.19
N GLY A 76 24.85 -31.83 -0.52
CA GLY A 76 25.80 -32.85 -1.00
C GLY A 76 26.79 -32.42 -2.09
N ALA A 77 26.98 -31.11 -2.29
CA ALA A 77 28.00 -30.63 -3.22
C ALA A 77 29.37 -30.63 -2.56
N THR A 78 30.15 -31.66 -2.81
CA THR A 78 31.54 -31.84 -2.25
C THR A 78 32.50 -30.69 -2.63
N ASN A 79 32.20 -29.91 -3.67
CA ASN A 79 33.00 -28.75 -4.11
C ASN A 79 32.22 -27.45 -4.20
N ALA A 80 31.10 -27.32 -3.44
CA ALA A 80 30.22 -26.17 -3.56
C ALA A 80 30.88 -24.81 -3.39
N LEU A 81 31.86 -24.70 -2.50
CA LEU A 81 32.63 -23.46 -2.27
C LEU A 81 33.49 -23.08 -3.47
N GLY A 82 34.15 -24.05 -4.11
CA GLY A 82 34.95 -23.80 -5.30
C GLY A 82 34.12 -23.35 -6.49
N VAL A 83 32.95 -24.00 -6.68
CA VAL A 83 32.00 -23.63 -7.70
C VAL A 83 31.41 -22.24 -7.41
N PHE A 84 31.04 -21.98 -6.15
CA PHE A 84 30.54 -20.66 -5.74
C PHE A 84 31.58 -19.56 -6.02
N ALA A 85 32.83 -19.79 -5.64
CA ALA A 85 33.93 -18.84 -5.90
C ALA A 85 34.15 -18.57 -7.41
N ALA A 86 33.95 -19.58 -8.25
CA ALA A 86 34.02 -19.41 -9.71
C ALA A 86 32.84 -18.57 -10.25
N LEU A 87 31.63 -18.80 -9.75
CA LEU A 87 30.44 -18.02 -10.10
C LEU A 87 30.51 -16.58 -9.57
N ALA A 88 31.06 -16.38 -8.37
CA ALA A 88 31.27 -15.06 -7.78
C ALA A 88 32.27 -14.23 -8.60
N ARG A 89 33.33 -14.82 -9.11
CA ARG A 89 34.27 -14.15 -10.02
C ARG A 89 33.64 -13.65 -11.31
N GLN A 90 32.57 -14.31 -11.75
CA GLN A 90 31.82 -13.93 -12.93
C GLN A 90 30.69 -12.92 -12.60
N GLY A 91 30.51 -12.54 -11.33
CA GLY A 91 29.42 -11.67 -10.89
C GLY A 91 28.05 -12.30 -11.01
N LEU A 92 27.96 -13.64 -11.04
CA LEU A 92 26.66 -14.36 -11.11
C LEU A 92 26.07 -14.62 -9.73
N VAL A 93 26.89 -14.65 -8.69
CA VAL A 93 26.49 -14.83 -7.30
C VAL A 93 27.28 -13.91 -6.38
N VAL A 94 26.76 -13.63 -5.20
CA VAL A 94 27.41 -12.82 -4.18
C VAL A 94 27.27 -13.47 -2.81
N GLN A 95 28.29 -13.35 -1.99
CA GLN A 95 28.22 -13.70 -0.58
C GLN A 95 27.95 -12.43 0.23
N LEU A 96 26.85 -12.42 0.95
CA LEU A 96 26.45 -11.31 1.82
C LEU A 96 26.62 -11.74 3.28
N ARG A 97 27.23 -10.88 4.07
CA ARG A 97 27.29 -11.03 5.52
C ARG A 97 26.28 -10.07 6.12
N LEU A 98 25.16 -10.62 6.61
CA LEU A 98 24.07 -9.83 7.19
C LEU A 98 24.42 -9.34 8.59
N ASP A 99 25.12 -10.20 9.37
CA ASP A 99 25.69 -9.89 10.69
C ASP A 99 26.91 -10.79 10.97
N TYR A 100 27.41 -10.76 12.21
CA TYR A 100 28.59 -11.53 12.61
C TYR A 100 28.40 -13.05 12.45
N TYR A 101 27.16 -13.56 12.53
CA TYR A 101 26.84 -14.99 12.51
C TYR A 101 26.09 -15.43 11.24
N HIS A 102 25.49 -14.51 10.51
CA HIS A 102 24.64 -14.83 9.37
C HIS A 102 25.29 -14.45 8.05
N GLN A 103 25.65 -15.47 7.31
CA GLN A 103 26.08 -15.36 5.91
C GLN A 103 25.01 -15.94 5.01
N ILE A 104 24.79 -15.34 3.87
CA ILE A 104 23.95 -15.87 2.80
C ILE A 104 24.71 -15.82 1.48
N TYR A 105 24.44 -16.78 0.64
CA TYR A 105 24.80 -16.78 -0.76
C TYR A 105 23.57 -16.31 -1.54
N ALA A 106 23.74 -15.31 -2.38
CA ALA A 106 22.63 -14.69 -3.08
C ALA A 106 22.90 -14.62 -4.58
N LEU A 107 21.83 -14.74 -5.34
CA LEU A 107 21.78 -14.44 -6.76
C LEU A 107 21.36 -12.96 -6.90
N PRO A 108 22.19 -12.11 -7.53
CA PRO A 108 21.81 -10.73 -7.79
C PRO A 108 20.54 -10.67 -8.66
N LEU A 109 19.70 -9.65 -8.43
CA LEU A 109 18.44 -9.51 -9.15
C LEU A 109 18.67 -9.41 -10.68
N ASP A 110 19.75 -8.74 -11.09
CA ASP A 110 20.14 -8.63 -12.51
C ASP A 110 20.41 -9.98 -13.18
N ALA A 111 20.93 -10.97 -12.42
CA ALA A 111 21.20 -12.32 -12.92
C ALA A 111 19.98 -13.25 -12.82
N TYR A 112 18.92 -12.87 -12.09
CA TYR A 112 17.81 -13.76 -11.76
C TYR A 112 17.05 -14.22 -13.01
N GLY A 113 16.69 -13.30 -13.91
CA GLY A 113 16.01 -13.59 -15.17
C GLY A 113 16.84 -14.42 -16.15
N PRO A 114 18.08 -14.01 -16.46
CA PRO A 114 18.99 -14.79 -17.29
C PRO A 114 19.25 -16.22 -16.77
N VAL A 115 19.51 -16.38 -15.47
CA VAL A 115 19.68 -17.71 -14.85
C VAL A 115 18.41 -18.55 -15.00
N PHE A 116 17.26 -17.94 -14.78
CA PHE A 116 16.01 -18.65 -14.99
C PHE A 116 15.90 -19.18 -16.43
N ARG A 117 16.09 -18.33 -17.44
CA ARG A 117 15.98 -18.71 -18.85
C ARG A 117 17.00 -19.79 -19.27
N ALA A 118 18.25 -19.62 -18.85
CA ALA A 118 19.34 -20.47 -19.30
C ALA A 118 19.46 -21.79 -18.51
N VAL A 119 19.09 -21.80 -17.23
CA VAL A 119 19.37 -22.90 -16.31
C VAL A 119 18.12 -23.60 -15.81
N VAL A 120 17.08 -22.87 -15.42
CA VAL A 120 15.89 -23.44 -14.78
C VAL A 120 14.84 -23.84 -15.83
N MET A 121 14.55 -22.93 -16.75
CA MET A 121 13.51 -23.06 -17.75
C MET A 121 13.61 -24.33 -18.62
N PRO A 122 14.80 -24.76 -19.06
CA PRO A 122 14.93 -25.99 -19.86
C PRO A 122 14.45 -27.28 -19.16
N HIS A 123 14.40 -27.26 -17.83
CA HIS A 123 14.00 -28.41 -17.01
C HIS A 123 12.53 -28.37 -16.58
N LEU A 124 11.77 -27.34 -16.97
CA LEU A 124 10.37 -27.21 -16.63
C LEU A 124 9.48 -28.01 -17.61
N PRO A 125 8.45 -28.71 -17.11
CA PRO A 125 7.51 -29.45 -17.95
C PRO A 125 6.49 -28.49 -18.58
N LEU A 126 6.93 -27.62 -19.50
CA LEU A 126 6.09 -26.66 -20.20
C LEU A 126 5.71 -27.16 -21.59
N ASP A 127 4.46 -26.90 -21.99
CA ASP A 127 4.01 -27.06 -23.37
C ASP A 127 4.32 -25.77 -24.16
N TRP A 128 5.57 -25.67 -24.62
CA TRP A 128 6.08 -24.50 -25.36
C TRP A 128 5.32 -24.22 -26.65
N ALA A 129 4.69 -25.23 -27.26
CA ALA A 129 3.92 -25.04 -28.49
C ALA A 129 2.65 -24.22 -28.22
N ARG A 130 2.01 -24.44 -27.07
CA ARG A 130 0.84 -23.67 -26.66
C ARG A 130 1.18 -22.25 -26.23
N LEU A 131 2.35 -22.02 -25.63
CA LEU A 131 2.77 -20.67 -25.20
C LEU A 131 2.97 -19.71 -26.39
N ARG A 132 3.45 -20.20 -27.54
CA ARG A 132 3.76 -19.35 -28.70
C ARG A 132 2.52 -18.83 -29.44
N ASN A 133 1.36 -19.43 -29.27
CA ASN A 133 0.15 -19.15 -30.06
C ASN A 133 -0.90 -18.35 -29.27
N HIS A 134 -0.57 -17.81 -28.12
CA HIS A 134 -1.51 -17.00 -27.32
C HIS A 134 -1.30 -15.51 -27.58
N GLU A 135 -2.31 -14.87 -28.15
CA GLU A 135 -2.38 -13.40 -28.15
C GLU A 135 -2.64 -12.93 -26.72
N GLU A 136 -1.82 -12.04 -26.26
CA GLU A 136 -1.95 -11.43 -24.93
C GLU A 136 -2.80 -10.17 -25.04
N SER A 137 -3.87 -10.13 -24.28
CA SER A 137 -4.68 -8.93 -24.13
C SER A 137 -3.96 -7.92 -23.22
N PRO A 138 -4.09 -6.62 -23.48
CA PRO A 138 -3.60 -5.59 -22.57
C PRO A 138 -4.31 -5.69 -21.22
N ALA A 139 -3.65 -5.23 -20.16
CA ALA A 139 -4.27 -5.07 -18.85
C ALA A 139 -5.27 -3.93 -18.89
N PRO A 140 -6.51 -4.11 -18.42
CA PRO A 140 -7.51 -3.05 -18.42
C PRO A 140 -7.08 -1.91 -17.48
N ALA A 141 -7.45 -0.68 -17.84
CA ALA A 141 -7.20 0.51 -17.03
C ALA A 141 -7.86 0.41 -15.64
N MET A 142 -9.07 -0.18 -15.60
CA MET A 142 -9.84 -0.40 -14.37
C MET A 142 -10.15 -1.91 -14.18
N PRO A 143 -9.15 -2.72 -13.77
CA PRO A 143 -9.37 -4.13 -13.44
C PRO A 143 -10.27 -4.28 -12.21
N VAL A 144 -10.74 -5.49 -11.95
CA VAL A 144 -11.67 -5.76 -10.84
C VAL A 144 -11.11 -5.26 -9.50
N TRP A 145 -9.83 -5.47 -9.23
CA TRP A 145 -9.21 -5.00 -7.99
C TRP A 145 -9.22 -3.46 -7.86
N ALA A 146 -9.03 -2.73 -8.98
CA ALA A 146 -9.04 -1.26 -8.96
C ALA A 146 -10.47 -0.72 -8.76
N ARG A 147 -11.48 -1.34 -9.39
CA ARG A 147 -12.90 -1.01 -9.16
C ARG A 147 -13.29 -1.23 -7.71
N ASP A 148 -12.90 -2.35 -7.14
CA ASP A 148 -13.16 -2.68 -5.74
C ASP A 148 -12.43 -1.75 -4.77
N LEU A 149 -11.17 -1.41 -5.06
CA LEU A 149 -10.39 -0.43 -4.29
C LEU A 149 -11.04 0.96 -4.36
N PHE A 150 -11.45 1.38 -5.55
CA PHE A 150 -12.16 2.64 -5.74
C PHE A 150 -13.41 2.69 -4.84
N ARG A 151 -14.21 1.64 -4.82
CA ARG A 151 -15.42 1.54 -3.99
C ARG A 151 -15.08 1.56 -2.49
N LEU A 152 -14.03 0.86 -2.07
CA LEU A 152 -13.56 0.88 -0.70
C LEU A 152 -13.14 2.29 -0.27
N ILE A 153 -12.29 2.96 -1.05
CA ILE A 153 -11.79 4.30 -0.75
C ILE A 153 -12.94 5.31 -0.74
N SER A 154 -13.83 5.25 -1.73
CA SER A 154 -15.03 6.08 -1.83
C SER A 154 -15.93 5.89 -0.61
N HIS A 155 -16.17 4.65 -0.18
CA HIS A 155 -16.94 4.39 1.04
C HIS A 155 -16.27 5.00 2.28
N CYS A 156 -14.96 4.82 2.45
CA CYS A 156 -14.20 5.40 3.55
C CYS A 156 -14.17 6.94 3.52
N ARG A 157 -14.29 7.54 2.35
CA ARG A 157 -14.34 9.00 2.16
C ARG A 157 -15.66 9.58 2.63
N TRP A 158 -16.78 8.94 2.27
CA TRP A 158 -18.10 9.51 2.44
C TRP A 158 -18.93 8.90 3.56
N ASN A 159 -18.53 7.73 4.05
CA ASN A 159 -19.21 7.02 5.12
C ASN A 159 -18.23 6.74 6.26
N ASN A 160 -18.77 6.55 7.45
CA ASN A 160 -17.94 6.23 8.60
C ASN A 160 -17.56 4.74 8.59
N ALA A 161 -16.36 4.41 8.09
CA ALA A 161 -15.80 3.07 8.16
C ALA A 161 -15.25 2.79 9.57
N SER A 162 -16.16 2.62 10.54
CA SER A 162 -15.83 2.43 11.96
C SER A 162 -15.02 1.16 12.20
N LEU A 163 -14.08 1.26 13.16
CA LEU A 163 -13.15 0.20 13.54
C LEU A 163 -13.48 -0.36 14.92
N THR A 164 -13.19 -1.64 15.09
CA THR A 164 -13.18 -2.31 16.39
C THR A 164 -11.99 -1.81 17.22
N GLN A 165 -11.97 -2.12 18.52
CA GLN A 165 -10.81 -1.85 19.38
C GLN A 165 -9.52 -2.54 18.89
N GLN A 166 -9.66 -3.58 18.06
CA GLN A 166 -8.54 -4.30 17.44
C GLN A 166 -8.08 -3.66 16.12
N GLY A 167 -8.67 -2.54 15.69
CA GLY A 167 -8.33 -1.85 14.45
C GLY A 167 -8.91 -2.50 13.18
N GLU A 168 -9.83 -3.45 13.33
CA GLU A 168 -10.53 -4.05 12.20
C GLU A 168 -11.81 -3.30 11.86
N ILE A 169 -12.17 -3.23 10.60
CA ILE A 169 -13.46 -2.68 10.18
C ILE A 169 -14.58 -3.56 10.77
N TYR A 170 -15.60 -2.96 11.39
CA TYR A 170 -16.74 -3.71 11.91
C TYR A 170 -17.38 -4.60 10.83
N LYS A 171 -17.75 -5.83 11.20
CA LYS A 171 -18.34 -6.82 10.29
C LYS A 171 -19.52 -6.26 9.48
N ARG A 172 -20.39 -5.47 10.12
CA ARG A 172 -21.54 -4.83 9.44
C ARG A 172 -21.07 -3.85 8.36
N VAL A 173 -20.03 -3.07 8.63
CA VAL A 173 -19.47 -2.11 7.65
C VAL A 173 -18.79 -2.86 6.52
N LYS A 174 -18.00 -3.92 6.82
CA LYS A 174 -17.43 -4.81 5.79
C LYS A 174 -18.51 -5.36 4.87
N GLN A 175 -19.63 -5.83 5.41
CA GLN A 175 -20.75 -6.33 4.62
C GLN A 175 -21.40 -5.25 3.74
N GLN A 176 -21.54 -4.02 4.24
CA GLN A 176 -22.04 -2.90 3.44
C GLN A 176 -21.09 -2.57 2.27
N ILE A 177 -19.80 -2.49 2.52
CA ILE A 177 -18.81 -2.25 1.46
C ILE A 177 -18.83 -3.42 0.46
N ALA A 178 -18.82 -4.65 0.94
CA ALA A 178 -18.82 -5.85 0.11
C ALA A 178 -20.00 -5.91 -0.88
N GLN A 179 -21.16 -5.36 -0.52
CA GLN A 179 -22.32 -5.26 -1.41
C GLN A 179 -22.13 -4.27 -2.57
N THR A 180 -21.15 -3.37 -2.47
CA THR A 180 -20.83 -2.37 -3.52
C THR A 180 -19.64 -2.76 -4.38
N LEU A 181 -18.96 -3.87 -4.05
CA LEU A 181 -17.85 -4.38 -4.84
C LEU A 181 -18.34 -4.96 -6.17
N TRP A 182 -17.42 -5.05 -7.12
CA TRP A 182 -17.72 -5.62 -8.42
C TRP A 182 -18.26 -7.06 -8.29
N PRO A 183 -19.37 -7.40 -8.96
CA PRO A 183 -19.92 -8.75 -8.92
C PRO A 183 -18.95 -9.76 -9.52
N ASP A 184 -18.32 -10.54 -8.67
CA ASP A 184 -17.44 -11.65 -9.02
C ASP A 184 -17.91 -12.90 -8.26
N HIS A 185 -18.55 -13.81 -8.98
CA HIS A 185 -19.10 -15.02 -8.39
C HIS A 185 -18.04 -16.08 -8.03
N ALA A 186 -16.81 -15.90 -8.50
CA ALA A 186 -15.71 -16.83 -8.24
C ALA A 186 -14.99 -16.56 -6.92
N ARG A 187 -15.15 -15.36 -6.33
CA ARG A 187 -14.35 -14.88 -5.18
C ARG A 187 -15.24 -14.30 -4.09
N ASP A 188 -14.94 -14.65 -2.84
CA ASP A 188 -15.62 -14.06 -1.68
C ASP A 188 -15.32 -12.55 -1.60
N PRO A 189 -16.35 -11.68 -1.66
CA PRO A 189 -16.17 -10.24 -1.59
C PRO A 189 -15.56 -9.76 -0.26
N LEU A 190 -15.76 -10.47 0.84
CA LEU A 190 -15.16 -10.12 2.13
C LEU A 190 -13.65 -10.39 2.15
N GLU A 191 -13.21 -11.50 1.55
CA GLU A 191 -11.79 -11.81 1.42
C GLU A 191 -11.06 -10.85 0.47
N ARG A 192 -11.70 -10.46 -0.64
CA ARG A 192 -11.19 -9.41 -1.53
C ARG A 192 -11.05 -8.08 -0.80
N LEU A 193 -12.08 -7.71 -0.03
CA LEU A 193 -12.07 -6.49 0.76
C LEU A 193 -10.92 -6.47 1.76
N ASP A 194 -10.70 -7.55 2.51
CA ASP A 194 -9.62 -7.64 3.48
C ASP A 194 -8.24 -7.51 2.84
N TYR A 195 -8.07 -8.07 1.64
CA TYR A 195 -6.85 -7.89 0.86
C TYR A 195 -6.65 -6.42 0.45
N LEU A 196 -7.69 -5.76 -0.08
CA LEU A 196 -7.63 -4.38 -0.54
C LEU A 196 -7.43 -3.36 0.60
N VAL A 197 -7.97 -3.64 1.78
CA VAL A 197 -7.69 -2.82 2.98
C VAL A 197 -6.21 -2.84 3.32
N ARG A 198 -5.56 -4.02 3.26
CA ARG A 198 -4.12 -4.15 3.50
C ARG A 198 -3.29 -3.44 2.42
N PHE A 199 -3.67 -3.65 1.15
CA PHE A 199 -3.04 -2.96 0.04
C PHE A 199 -3.16 -1.44 0.17
N GLY A 200 -4.37 -0.91 0.36
CA GLY A 200 -4.62 0.52 0.47
C GLY A 200 -3.88 1.16 1.64
N SER A 201 -3.70 0.43 2.74
CA SER A 201 -2.91 0.92 3.87
C SER A 201 -1.41 0.88 3.58
N TRP A 202 -0.90 -0.16 2.91
CA TRP A 202 0.51 -0.23 2.51
C TRP A 202 0.85 0.85 1.48
N ALA A 203 0.01 1.03 0.48
CA ALA A 203 0.16 2.07 -0.55
C ALA A 203 -0.15 3.49 -0.03
N GLN A 204 -0.41 3.64 1.26
CA GLN A 204 -0.76 4.92 1.91
C GLN A 204 -2.02 5.59 1.34
N LEU A 205 -2.90 4.85 0.69
CA LEU A 205 -4.18 5.35 0.17
C LEU A 205 -5.25 5.42 1.26
N LEU A 206 -5.11 4.58 2.29
CA LEU A 206 -6.00 4.49 3.45
C LEU A 206 -5.19 4.61 4.73
N ARG A 207 -5.70 5.36 5.68
CA ARG A 207 -5.12 5.45 7.03
C ARG A 207 -6.12 5.10 8.11
N LEU A 208 -5.61 4.55 9.21
CA LEU A 208 -6.37 4.33 10.42
C LEU A 208 -6.38 5.63 11.24
N ASP A 209 -7.53 6.22 11.41
CA ASP A 209 -7.75 7.27 12.40
C ASP A 209 -8.11 6.62 13.74
N VAL A 210 -7.10 6.32 14.54
CA VAL A 210 -7.27 5.65 15.83
C VAL A 210 -8.06 6.53 16.82
N VAL A 211 -7.92 7.85 16.72
CA VAL A 211 -8.61 8.81 17.59
C VAL A 211 -10.12 8.80 17.30
N ARG A 212 -10.49 8.74 16.04
CA ARG A 212 -11.90 8.71 15.60
C ARG A 212 -12.44 7.28 15.47
N GLY A 213 -11.58 6.28 15.59
CA GLY A 213 -11.95 4.87 15.43
C GLY A 213 -12.52 4.56 14.04
N SER A 214 -11.97 5.17 12.98
CA SER A 214 -12.43 4.99 11.61
C SER A 214 -11.28 4.90 10.61
N MET A 215 -11.54 4.28 9.46
CA MET A 215 -10.63 4.26 8.33
C MET A 215 -10.99 5.41 7.38
N ARG A 216 -9.97 6.11 6.87
CA ARG A 216 -10.14 7.26 5.98
C ARG A 216 -9.15 7.23 4.82
N PRO A 217 -9.50 7.78 3.65
CA PRO A 217 -8.53 8.00 2.60
C PRO A 217 -7.53 9.09 2.99
N THR A 218 -6.37 9.02 2.39
CA THR A 218 -5.31 10.03 2.47
C THR A 218 -5.39 10.95 1.25
N GLU A 219 -4.55 11.98 1.20
CA GLU A 219 -4.39 12.83 0.02
C GLU A 219 -3.80 12.05 -1.17
N GLU A 220 -2.96 11.07 -0.88
CA GLU A 220 -2.37 10.17 -1.89
C GLU A 220 -3.43 9.36 -2.66
N ALA A 221 -4.60 9.13 -2.07
CA ALA A 221 -5.67 8.41 -2.75
C ALA A 221 -6.22 9.16 -3.98
N GLU A 222 -6.27 10.49 -3.94
CA GLU A 222 -6.70 11.30 -5.09
C GLU A 222 -5.61 11.28 -6.18
N ALA A 223 -4.36 11.52 -5.80
CA ALA A 223 -3.23 11.47 -6.71
C ALA A 223 -3.10 10.10 -7.39
N PHE A 224 -3.31 9.00 -6.66
CA PHE A 224 -3.28 7.64 -7.20
C PHE A 224 -4.28 7.43 -8.35
N TRP A 225 -5.49 8.01 -8.26
CA TRP A 225 -6.48 7.88 -9.32
C TRP A 225 -6.20 8.77 -10.55
N GLU A 226 -5.33 9.77 -10.40
CA GLU A 226 -4.88 10.63 -11.49
C GLU A 226 -3.65 10.06 -12.24
N THR A 227 -2.98 9.02 -11.68
CA THR A 227 -1.85 8.39 -12.35
C THR A 227 -2.30 7.53 -13.54
N HIS A 228 -1.35 7.27 -14.45
CA HIS A 228 -1.56 6.36 -15.57
C HIS A 228 -1.86 4.93 -15.09
N PRO A 229 -2.67 4.13 -15.82
CA PRO A 229 -2.97 2.74 -15.44
C PRO A 229 -1.74 1.88 -15.13
N SER A 230 -0.63 2.07 -15.87
CA SER A 230 0.62 1.34 -15.59
C SER A 230 1.17 1.59 -14.20
N GLU A 231 1.16 2.84 -13.72
CA GLU A 231 1.67 3.18 -12.39
C GLU A 231 0.78 2.61 -11.28
N ARG A 232 -0.54 2.57 -11.51
CA ARG A 232 -1.48 1.91 -10.59
C ARG A 232 -1.21 0.40 -10.51
N TRP A 233 -0.98 -0.23 -11.66
CA TRP A 233 -0.62 -1.65 -11.73
C TRP A 233 0.74 -1.93 -11.11
N ASP A 234 1.75 -1.10 -11.37
CA ASP A 234 3.09 -1.25 -10.79
C ASP A 234 3.01 -1.20 -9.25
N THR A 235 2.27 -0.22 -8.70
CA THR A 235 2.04 -0.12 -7.25
C THR A 235 1.35 -1.38 -6.70
N TYR A 236 0.38 -1.93 -7.42
CA TYR A 236 -0.35 -3.12 -6.99
C TYR A 236 0.51 -4.38 -7.06
N LEU A 237 1.28 -4.56 -8.13
CA LEU A 237 2.22 -5.67 -8.30
C LEU A 237 3.39 -5.57 -7.30
N ASP A 238 3.86 -4.37 -7.01
CA ASP A 238 4.88 -4.14 -5.98
C ASP A 238 4.42 -4.62 -4.60
N TYR A 239 3.19 -4.32 -4.21
CA TYR A 239 2.63 -4.86 -2.97
C TYR A 239 2.60 -6.39 -2.98
N TRP A 240 2.17 -6.99 -4.09
CA TRP A 240 2.17 -8.44 -4.22
C TRP A 240 3.57 -9.04 -4.07
N VAL A 241 4.53 -8.48 -4.82
CA VAL A 241 5.90 -9.00 -4.87
C VAL A 241 6.70 -8.69 -3.60
N GLN A 242 6.55 -7.50 -3.01
CA GLN A 242 7.37 -7.07 -1.89
C GLN A 242 6.79 -7.44 -0.53
N VAL A 243 5.47 -7.63 -0.43
CA VAL A 243 4.79 -7.89 0.86
C VAL A 243 4.18 -9.28 0.90
N MET A 244 3.38 -9.64 -0.11
CA MET A 244 2.60 -10.86 -0.05
C MET A 244 3.44 -12.12 -0.32
N LEU A 245 4.27 -12.11 -1.37
CA LEU A 245 5.09 -13.27 -1.71
C LEU A 245 6.15 -13.59 -0.65
N PRO A 246 6.88 -12.64 -0.06
CA PRO A 246 7.83 -12.92 1.02
C PRO A 246 7.19 -13.50 2.29
N ALA A 247 5.93 -13.15 2.57
CA ALA A 247 5.17 -13.73 3.68
C ALA A 247 4.83 -15.22 3.46
N MET A 248 4.92 -15.70 2.21
CA MET A 248 4.71 -17.10 1.83
C MET A 248 6.05 -17.74 1.49
N GLN A 249 6.49 -18.71 2.28
CA GLN A 249 7.73 -19.44 2.03
C GLN A 249 7.79 -19.92 0.55
N LEU A 250 8.86 -19.56 -0.17
CA LEU A 250 9.03 -19.87 -1.60
C LEU A 250 7.89 -19.37 -2.51
N GLY A 251 7.05 -18.45 -2.02
CA GLY A 251 5.95 -17.88 -2.81
C GLY A 251 6.46 -17.17 -4.06
N GLY A 252 7.60 -16.47 -3.97
CA GLY A 252 8.24 -15.83 -5.10
C GLY A 252 8.61 -16.81 -6.21
N VAL A 253 9.11 -18.01 -5.86
CA VAL A 253 9.46 -19.06 -6.85
C VAL A 253 8.21 -19.54 -7.59
N VAL A 254 7.11 -19.77 -6.87
CA VAL A 254 5.84 -20.15 -7.51
C VAL A 254 5.34 -19.07 -8.46
N TRP A 255 5.42 -17.82 -8.03
CA TRP A 255 5.05 -16.67 -8.85
C TRP A 255 5.90 -16.57 -10.13
N ASP A 256 7.22 -16.66 -10.01
CA ASP A 256 8.12 -16.60 -11.15
C ASP A 256 7.89 -17.76 -12.14
N LEU A 257 7.60 -18.95 -11.63
CA LEU A 257 7.19 -20.07 -12.48
C LEU A 257 5.88 -19.77 -13.23
N LEU A 258 4.90 -19.16 -12.55
CA LEU A 258 3.62 -18.81 -13.19
C LEU A 258 3.78 -17.71 -14.24
N THR A 259 4.67 -16.72 -14.01
CA THR A 259 4.94 -15.67 -15.01
C THR A 259 5.47 -16.24 -16.32
N VAL A 260 6.30 -17.29 -16.23
CA VAL A 260 6.83 -17.98 -17.42
C VAL A 260 5.81 -18.91 -18.07
N ALA A 261 5.00 -19.59 -17.28
CA ALA A 261 3.96 -20.48 -17.82
C ALA A 261 2.90 -19.74 -18.62
N GLY A 262 2.81 -18.41 -18.45
CA GLY A 262 1.88 -17.56 -19.18
C GLY A 262 0.43 -18.06 -19.07
N PRO A 263 -0.29 -18.14 -20.22
CA PRO A 263 -1.70 -18.52 -20.24
C PRO A 263 -1.95 -20.02 -20.00
N VAL A 264 -0.92 -20.84 -20.13
CA VAL A 264 -1.07 -22.32 -20.04
C VAL A 264 -1.13 -22.77 -18.59
N GLY A 265 -0.40 -22.08 -17.71
CA GLY A 265 -0.29 -22.43 -16.29
C GLY A 265 0.32 -23.80 -16.03
N TYR A 266 0.34 -24.18 -14.78
CA TYR A 266 0.82 -25.48 -14.32
C TYR A 266 -0.23 -26.26 -13.55
N ALA A 267 -0.14 -27.59 -13.63
CA ALA A 267 -0.79 -28.42 -12.61
C ALA A 267 -0.14 -28.12 -11.24
N PRO A 268 -0.94 -27.94 -10.17
CA PRO A 268 -0.40 -27.65 -8.84
C PRO A 268 0.64 -28.67 -8.36
N ASP A 269 0.46 -29.96 -8.72
CA ASP A 269 1.44 -31.01 -8.39
C ASP A 269 2.75 -30.89 -9.18
N ALA A 270 2.71 -30.30 -10.39
CA ALA A 270 3.93 -30.04 -11.14
C ALA A 270 4.75 -28.92 -10.46
N LEU A 271 4.12 -27.82 -10.03
CA LEU A 271 4.75 -26.78 -9.24
C LEU A 271 5.31 -27.32 -7.91
N ALA A 272 4.54 -28.15 -7.21
CA ALA A 272 5.00 -28.78 -5.97
C ALA A 272 6.24 -29.67 -6.20
N ARG A 273 6.30 -30.45 -7.28
CA ARG A 273 7.52 -31.24 -7.63
C ARG A 273 8.74 -30.36 -7.88
N VAL A 274 8.58 -29.20 -8.51
CA VAL A 274 9.69 -28.25 -8.70
C VAL A 274 10.20 -27.76 -7.34
N LEU A 275 9.30 -27.37 -6.43
CA LEU A 275 9.68 -26.95 -5.09
C LEU A 275 10.38 -28.06 -4.27
N ILE A 276 9.98 -29.32 -4.41
CA ILE A 276 10.63 -30.47 -3.75
C ILE A 276 12.06 -30.65 -4.26
N ARG A 277 12.29 -30.50 -5.56
CA ARG A 277 13.64 -30.61 -6.15
C ARG A 277 14.63 -29.56 -5.61
N SER A 278 14.11 -28.37 -5.27
CA SER A 278 14.91 -27.23 -4.85
C SER A 278 15.14 -27.17 -3.34
N SER A 279 14.31 -27.85 -2.57
CA SER A 279 14.30 -27.73 -1.12
C SER A 279 13.99 -29.07 -0.46
N LEU A 280 14.39 -29.22 0.81
CA LEU A 280 14.10 -30.41 1.62
C LEU A 280 12.62 -30.47 2.06
N LEU A 281 11.70 -29.97 1.23
CA LEU A 281 10.28 -29.95 1.55
C LEU A 281 9.64 -31.31 1.32
N SER A 282 8.72 -31.69 2.20
CA SER A 282 7.81 -32.79 1.94
C SER A 282 6.79 -32.40 0.86
N GLN A 283 6.24 -33.42 0.17
CA GLN A 283 5.21 -33.19 -0.86
C GLN A 283 4.01 -32.41 -0.33
N GLY A 284 3.53 -32.72 0.88
CA GLY A 284 2.41 -32.00 1.50
C GLY A 284 2.73 -30.52 1.75
N ARG A 285 3.95 -30.20 2.21
CA ARG A 285 4.36 -28.81 2.46
C ARG A 285 4.52 -28.04 1.16
N ALA A 286 5.17 -28.62 0.15
CA ALA A 286 5.31 -27.99 -1.17
C ALA A 286 3.93 -27.71 -1.80
N ARG A 287 3.00 -28.66 -1.72
CA ARG A 287 1.64 -28.47 -2.20
C ARG A 287 0.92 -27.34 -1.43
N SER A 288 1.04 -27.31 -0.11
CA SER A 288 0.46 -26.24 0.72
C SER A 288 0.95 -24.84 0.32
N ILE A 289 2.24 -24.70 -0.04
CA ILE A 289 2.79 -23.43 -0.52
C ILE A 289 2.13 -23.03 -1.85
N VAL A 290 2.04 -23.95 -2.81
CA VAL A 290 1.38 -23.68 -4.10
C VAL A 290 -0.09 -23.28 -3.89
N ASP A 291 -0.81 -24.00 -3.03
CA ASP A 291 -2.20 -23.69 -2.73
C ASP A 291 -2.34 -22.32 -2.06
N GLN A 292 -1.45 -21.95 -1.12
CA GLN A 292 -1.44 -20.61 -0.51
C GLN A 292 -1.23 -19.50 -1.53
N VAL A 293 -0.24 -19.64 -2.42
CA VAL A 293 0.02 -18.64 -3.48
C VAL A 293 -1.18 -18.52 -4.41
N ALA A 294 -1.76 -19.64 -4.80
CA ALA A 294 -2.95 -19.66 -5.66
C ALA A 294 -4.17 -19.00 -4.98
N ASP A 295 -4.42 -19.29 -3.71
CA ASP A 295 -5.55 -18.76 -2.96
C ASP A 295 -5.39 -17.24 -2.74
N PHE A 296 -4.22 -16.79 -2.27
CA PHE A 296 -3.97 -15.34 -2.09
C PHE A 296 -3.94 -14.59 -3.43
N GLY A 297 -3.33 -15.17 -4.46
CA GLY A 297 -3.29 -14.58 -5.79
C GLY A 297 -4.68 -14.52 -6.45
N SER A 298 -5.54 -15.49 -6.14
CA SER A 298 -6.94 -15.45 -6.57
C SER A 298 -7.70 -14.31 -5.90
N ARG A 299 -7.53 -14.09 -4.59
CA ARG A 299 -8.12 -12.93 -3.87
C ARG A 299 -7.63 -11.61 -4.44
N ALA A 300 -6.34 -11.55 -4.78
CA ALA A 300 -5.75 -10.39 -5.43
C ALA A 300 -6.20 -10.19 -6.89
N GLY A 301 -6.84 -11.16 -7.52
CA GLY A 301 -7.18 -11.08 -8.94
C GLY A 301 -6.00 -11.28 -9.88
N LEU A 302 -4.87 -11.79 -9.38
CA LEU A 302 -3.65 -12.02 -10.16
C LEU A 302 -3.52 -13.44 -10.66
N ILE A 303 -4.14 -14.39 -9.98
CA ILE A 303 -4.05 -15.82 -10.27
C ILE A 303 -5.45 -16.39 -10.42
N GLU A 304 -5.64 -17.22 -11.43
CA GLU A 304 -6.80 -18.07 -11.57
C GLU A 304 -6.45 -19.53 -11.26
N ARG A 305 -7.41 -20.20 -10.64
CA ARG A 305 -7.31 -21.62 -10.32
C ARG A 305 -8.49 -22.36 -10.91
N THR A 306 -8.20 -23.33 -11.75
CA THR A 306 -9.15 -24.36 -12.17
C THR A 306 -8.90 -25.63 -11.36
N ARG A 307 -9.72 -26.67 -11.60
CA ARG A 307 -9.53 -27.99 -10.96
C ARG A 307 -8.12 -28.55 -11.18
N ASP A 308 -7.57 -28.34 -12.36
CA ASP A 308 -6.35 -29.02 -12.81
C ASP A 308 -5.15 -28.07 -12.98
N ARG A 309 -5.35 -26.76 -12.96
CA ARG A 309 -4.30 -25.78 -13.25
C ARG A 309 -4.38 -24.52 -12.41
N VAL A 310 -3.23 -23.90 -12.27
CA VAL A 310 -3.01 -22.56 -11.69
C VAL A 310 -2.28 -21.73 -12.74
N PHE A 311 -2.77 -20.55 -13.06
CA PHE A 311 -2.21 -19.65 -14.07
C PHE A 311 -2.48 -18.19 -13.72
N LEU A 312 -1.72 -17.27 -14.33
CA LEU A 312 -1.97 -15.83 -14.16
C LEU A 312 -3.23 -15.41 -14.91
N THR A 313 -3.99 -14.49 -14.33
CA THR A 313 -5.11 -13.86 -15.03
C THR A 313 -4.63 -13.15 -16.31
N PRO A 314 -5.48 -13.00 -17.33
CA PRO A 314 -5.14 -12.23 -18.53
C PRO A 314 -4.66 -10.83 -18.19
N GLU A 315 -5.32 -10.16 -17.24
CA GLU A 315 -5.02 -8.82 -16.78
C GLU A 315 -3.62 -8.75 -16.14
N ALA A 316 -3.30 -9.66 -15.23
CA ALA A 316 -1.98 -9.71 -14.60
C ALA A 316 -0.86 -9.95 -15.62
N ARG A 317 -1.10 -10.78 -16.64
CA ARG A 317 -0.14 -11.01 -17.72
C ARG A 317 0.08 -9.79 -18.58
N GLY A 318 -1.02 -9.10 -18.97
CA GLY A 318 -0.93 -7.83 -19.70
C GLY A 318 -0.06 -6.83 -18.96
N ALA A 319 -0.31 -6.66 -17.65
CA ALA A 319 0.46 -5.76 -16.80
C ALA A 319 1.94 -6.15 -16.69
N LEU A 320 2.25 -7.42 -16.47
CA LEU A 320 3.64 -7.91 -16.38
C LEU A 320 4.41 -7.75 -17.69
N ASN A 321 3.72 -7.73 -18.84
CA ASN A 321 4.31 -7.52 -20.16
C ASN A 321 4.30 -6.05 -20.58
N GLY A 322 3.96 -5.13 -19.69
CA GLY A 322 3.95 -3.69 -19.94
C GLY A 322 2.88 -3.25 -20.95
N ARG A 323 1.80 -4.04 -21.12
CA ARG A 323 0.69 -3.76 -22.02
C ARG A 323 -0.52 -3.31 -21.21
N PHE A 324 -0.90 -2.06 -21.36
CA PHE A 324 -2.01 -1.44 -20.64
C PHE A 324 -3.01 -0.83 -21.60
N GLU A 325 -4.27 -0.86 -21.22
CA GLU A 325 -5.28 0.00 -21.81
C GLU A 325 -5.17 1.38 -21.17
N ASP A 326 -5.36 2.41 -21.96
CA ASP A 326 -5.49 3.77 -21.44
C ASP A 326 -6.81 3.92 -20.67
N ASP A 327 -6.87 4.90 -19.76
CA ASP A 327 -8.13 5.29 -19.15
C ASP A 327 -9.13 5.66 -20.26
N GLY A 328 -10.30 5.05 -20.18
CA GLY A 328 -11.34 5.24 -21.19
C GLY A 328 -11.87 6.69 -21.22
N GLU A 329 -12.70 6.96 -22.21
CA GLU A 329 -13.43 8.22 -22.26
C GLU A 329 -14.53 8.26 -21.18
N PRO A 330 -14.91 9.45 -20.67
CA PRO A 330 -16.06 9.60 -19.78
C PRO A 330 -17.30 8.92 -20.36
N SER A 331 -17.95 8.08 -19.57
CA SER A 331 -19.05 7.25 -20.05
C SER A 331 -20.42 7.65 -19.49
N GLY A 332 -20.44 8.63 -18.57
CA GLY A 332 -21.63 9.01 -17.83
C GLY A 332 -22.76 9.52 -18.73
N VAL A 333 -23.96 9.03 -18.48
CA VAL A 333 -25.20 9.53 -19.07
C VAL A 333 -26.06 10.13 -17.97
N ILE A 334 -26.35 11.42 -18.07
CA ILE A 334 -27.18 12.14 -17.09
C ILE A 334 -28.63 12.08 -17.56
N GLU A 335 -29.48 11.47 -16.75
CA GLU A 335 -30.92 11.39 -17.02
C GLU A 335 -31.66 12.61 -16.46
N ALA A 336 -32.80 12.92 -17.04
CA ALA A 336 -33.66 14.00 -16.54
C ALA A 336 -34.18 13.76 -15.11
N THR A 337 -34.12 12.53 -14.62
CA THR A 337 -34.42 12.14 -13.24
C THR A 337 -33.36 12.56 -12.23
N GLY A 338 -32.21 13.05 -12.68
CA GLY A 338 -31.03 13.33 -11.85
C GLY A 338 -30.14 12.11 -11.58
N ASP A 339 -30.46 10.95 -12.16
CA ASP A 339 -29.61 9.78 -12.13
C ASP A 339 -28.47 9.91 -13.17
N ILE A 340 -27.29 9.46 -12.79
CA ILE A 340 -26.10 9.44 -13.65
C ILE A 340 -25.64 8.00 -13.74
N LEU A 341 -25.75 7.42 -14.93
CA LEU A 341 -25.28 6.07 -15.23
C LEU A 341 -23.84 6.14 -15.73
N ILE A 342 -22.91 5.54 -15.01
CA ILE A 342 -21.49 5.54 -15.33
C ILE A 342 -21.02 4.10 -15.47
N GLN A 343 -20.31 3.78 -16.56
CA GLN A 343 -19.66 2.48 -16.72
C GLN A 343 -18.47 2.38 -15.77
N ALA A 344 -18.23 1.20 -15.26
CA ALA A 344 -17.14 0.97 -14.27
C ALA A 344 -15.72 1.12 -14.88
N GLU A 345 -15.61 1.21 -16.21
CA GLU A 345 -14.40 1.47 -16.98
C GLU A 345 -14.10 2.97 -17.19
N SER A 346 -14.99 3.86 -16.72
CA SER A 346 -14.76 5.31 -16.79
C SER A 346 -13.48 5.72 -16.06
N PRO A 347 -12.83 6.83 -16.50
CA PRO A 347 -11.63 7.34 -15.86
C PRO A 347 -11.85 7.57 -14.36
N PRO A 348 -11.01 6.95 -13.50
CA PRO A 348 -11.26 6.98 -12.04
C PRO A 348 -10.97 8.34 -11.41
N GLY A 349 -9.99 9.12 -11.92
CA GLY A 349 -9.64 10.44 -11.37
C GLY A 349 -10.80 11.42 -11.41
N PRO A 350 -11.38 11.74 -12.60
CA PRO A 350 -12.56 12.58 -12.72
C PRO A 350 -13.74 12.06 -11.89
N LEU A 351 -13.96 10.74 -11.85
CA LEU A 351 -15.04 10.13 -11.09
C LEU A 351 -14.86 10.33 -9.58
N PHE A 352 -13.64 10.17 -9.09
CA PHE A 352 -13.31 10.40 -7.68
C PHE A 352 -13.57 11.84 -7.25
N GLN A 353 -13.25 12.81 -8.12
CA GLN A 353 -13.57 14.22 -7.87
C GLN A 353 -15.07 14.49 -7.93
N ALA A 354 -15.79 13.89 -8.88
CA ALA A 354 -17.24 14.08 -9.04
C ALA A 354 -18.06 13.50 -7.87
N GLU A 355 -17.57 12.45 -7.19
CA GLU A 355 -18.23 11.90 -5.98
C GLU A 355 -18.35 12.92 -4.84
N ALA A 356 -17.65 14.03 -4.88
CA ALA A 356 -17.84 15.12 -3.91
C ALA A 356 -19.23 15.78 -4.05
N VAL A 357 -19.85 15.72 -5.21
CA VAL A 357 -21.12 16.38 -5.53
C VAL A 357 -22.26 15.41 -5.87
N MET A 358 -21.97 14.12 -5.96
CA MET A 358 -22.95 13.07 -6.22
C MET A 358 -22.74 11.89 -5.28
N ALA A 359 -23.81 11.12 -5.02
CA ALA A 359 -23.75 9.94 -4.17
C ALA A 359 -24.03 8.67 -4.99
N LEU A 360 -23.28 7.60 -4.70
CA LEU A 360 -23.58 6.30 -5.29
C LEU A 360 -24.92 5.80 -4.75
N HIS A 361 -25.84 5.52 -5.65
CA HIS A 361 -27.14 4.95 -5.35
C HIS A 361 -27.16 3.43 -5.54
N ARG A 362 -26.54 2.96 -6.63
CA ARG A 362 -26.47 1.54 -6.96
C ARG A 362 -25.13 1.20 -7.60
N ALA A 363 -24.53 0.08 -7.18
CA ALA A 363 -23.35 -0.51 -7.78
C ALA A 363 -23.71 -1.87 -8.38
N ASP A 364 -23.50 -2.00 -9.69
CA ASP A 364 -23.71 -3.21 -10.47
C ASP A 364 -22.69 -3.21 -11.60
N VAL A 365 -22.95 -3.83 -12.72
CA VAL A 365 -22.15 -3.74 -13.96
C VAL A 365 -21.97 -2.27 -14.42
N SER A 366 -22.96 -1.43 -14.15
CA SER A 366 -22.83 0.03 -14.21
C SER A 366 -23.11 0.64 -12.84
N TRP A 367 -22.50 1.77 -12.57
CA TRP A 367 -22.72 2.51 -11.35
C TRP A 367 -23.77 3.59 -11.58
N THR A 368 -24.80 3.64 -10.73
CA THR A 368 -25.80 4.69 -10.73
C THR A 368 -25.49 5.67 -9.61
N TYR A 369 -25.15 6.89 -9.97
CA TYR A 369 -25.00 8.01 -9.05
C TYR A 369 -26.24 8.90 -9.11
N ARG A 370 -26.44 9.66 -8.04
CA ARG A 370 -27.55 10.61 -7.97
C ARG A 370 -27.11 11.89 -7.29
N PHE A 371 -27.67 13.01 -7.74
CA PHE A 371 -27.64 14.25 -6.99
C PHE A 371 -28.64 14.13 -5.85
N ASP A 372 -28.16 13.83 -4.67
CA ASP A 372 -29.00 13.90 -3.49
C ASP A 372 -28.65 15.12 -2.63
N ARG A 373 -29.59 15.51 -1.79
CA ARG A 373 -29.41 16.67 -0.92
C ARG A 373 -28.17 16.53 -0.03
N VAL A 374 -27.85 15.34 0.45
CA VAL A 374 -26.71 15.09 1.35
C VAL A 374 -25.40 15.29 0.61
N ALA A 375 -25.29 14.82 -0.63
CA ALA A 375 -24.10 15.01 -1.45
C ALA A 375 -23.87 16.50 -1.78
N LEU A 376 -24.94 17.23 -2.11
CA LEU A 376 -24.88 18.66 -2.41
C LEU A 376 -24.56 19.51 -1.17
N GLU A 377 -25.18 19.23 -0.01
CA GLU A 377 -24.84 19.87 1.27
C GLU A 377 -23.36 19.63 1.65
N ARG A 378 -22.86 18.42 1.40
CA ARG A 378 -21.45 18.07 1.59
C ARG A 378 -20.55 18.87 0.65
N ALA A 379 -20.88 18.99 -0.63
CA ALA A 379 -20.15 19.80 -1.59
C ALA A 379 -20.01 21.26 -1.12
N VAL A 380 -21.10 21.85 -0.66
CA VAL A 380 -21.09 23.21 -0.09
C VAL A 380 -20.22 23.28 1.17
N SER A 381 -20.25 22.27 2.03
CA SER A 381 -19.40 22.23 3.24
C SER A 381 -17.91 22.11 2.93
N LEU A 382 -17.57 21.53 1.79
CA LEU A 382 -16.19 21.46 1.26
C LEU A 382 -15.79 22.75 0.52
N GLY A 383 -16.63 23.77 0.46
CA GLY A 383 -16.36 25.00 -0.23
C GLY A 383 -16.44 24.91 -1.76
N ILE A 384 -17.01 23.84 -2.30
CA ILE A 384 -17.20 23.67 -3.74
C ILE A 384 -18.30 24.63 -4.18
N GLU A 385 -18.04 25.42 -5.20
CA GLU A 385 -19.02 26.30 -5.83
C GLU A 385 -19.84 25.54 -6.89
N VAL A 386 -21.02 26.06 -7.23
CA VAL A 386 -21.92 25.44 -8.20
C VAL A 386 -21.28 25.27 -9.58
N SER A 387 -20.47 26.25 -10.00
CA SER A 387 -19.70 26.20 -11.26
C SER A 387 -18.70 25.05 -11.28
N GLU A 388 -17.99 24.86 -10.18
CA GLU A 388 -17.05 23.75 -9.99
C GLU A 388 -17.78 22.41 -9.89
N ALA A 389 -18.91 22.35 -9.19
CA ALA A 389 -19.75 21.16 -9.14
C ALA A 389 -20.21 20.71 -10.55
N ARG A 390 -20.67 21.66 -11.37
CA ARG A 390 -20.98 21.39 -12.79
C ARG A 390 -19.80 20.83 -13.54
N ARG A 391 -18.66 21.47 -13.42
CA ARG A 391 -17.43 21.04 -14.12
C ARG A 391 -17.06 19.60 -13.76
N ARG A 392 -17.12 19.23 -12.47
CA ARG A 392 -16.80 17.87 -12.01
C ARG A 392 -17.78 16.83 -12.56
N VAL A 393 -19.05 17.15 -12.60
CA VAL A 393 -20.07 16.24 -13.16
C VAL A 393 -19.91 16.09 -14.67
N LEU A 394 -19.71 17.17 -15.38
CA LEU A 394 -19.49 17.13 -16.84
C LEU A 394 -18.18 16.42 -17.21
N ALA A 395 -17.19 16.40 -16.33
CA ALA A 395 -15.94 15.66 -16.55
C ALA A 395 -16.14 14.14 -16.59
N VAL A 396 -17.23 13.61 -16.05
CA VAL A 396 -17.53 12.17 -16.06
C VAL A 396 -18.66 11.80 -17.03
N ALA A 397 -19.33 12.79 -17.62
CA ALA A 397 -20.49 12.60 -18.48
C ALA A 397 -20.18 12.82 -19.95
N ARG A 398 -20.90 12.07 -20.82
CA ARG A 398 -20.93 12.27 -22.27
C ARG A 398 -22.08 13.18 -22.72
N THR A 399 -23.04 13.40 -21.82
CA THR A 399 -24.22 14.20 -22.09
C THR A 399 -24.16 15.52 -21.34
N ASP A 400 -24.77 16.54 -21.91
CA ASP A 400 -24.97 17.80 -21.22
C ASP A 400 -25.86 17.62 -19.98
N LEU A 401 -25.72 18.55 -19.04
CA LEU A 401 -26.58 18.57 -17.85
C LEU A 401 -28.00 18.99 -18.24
N PRO A 402 -29.04 18.17 -18.00
CA PRO A 402 -30.42 18.54 -18.26
C PRO A 402 -30.81 19.82 -17.51
N GLN A 403 -31.56 20.70 -18.14
CA GLN A 403 -31.90 22.02 -17.58
C GLN A 403 -32.61 21.94 -16.22
N ASN A 404 -33.47 20.95 -16.02
CA ASN A 404 -34.15 20.74 -14.73
C ASN A 404 -33.17 20.28 -13.64
N VAL A 405 -32.19 19.42 -13.97
CA VAL A 405 -31.16 18.94 -13.03
C VAL A 405 -30.20 20.07 -12.66
N ASP A 406 -29.85 20.88 -13.63
CA ASP A 406 -29.01 22.08 -13.42
C ASP A 406 -29.71 23.09 -12.49
N ALA A 407 -31.00 23.37 -12.72
CA ALA A 407 -31.79 24.25 -11.88
C ALA A 407 -31.96 23.70 -10.45
N GLU A 408 -32.15 22.38 -10.29
CA GLU A 408 -32.23 21.73 -8.98
C GLU A 408 -30.89 21.83 -8.24
N MET A 409 -29.77 21.61 -8.93
CA MET A 409 -28.43 21.76 -8.36
C MET A 409 -28.20 23.21 -7.90
N GLU A 410 -28.50 24.21 -8.72
CA GLU A 410 -28.38 25.62 -8.34
C GLU A 410 -29.24 25.98 -7.11
N ASP A 411 -30.47 25.47 -7.06
CA ASP A 411 -31.37 25.73 -5.94
C ASP A 411 -30.85 25.06 -4.65
N ALA A 412 -30.37 23.82 -4.73
CA ALA A 412 -29.77 23.11 -3.61
C ALA A 412 -28.53 23.83 -3.06
N PHE A 413 -27.62 24.29 -3.92
CA PHE A 413 -26.46 25.08 -3.50
C PHE A 413 -26.86 26.41 -2.86
N ARG A 414 -27.87 27.09 -3.40
CA ARG A 414 -28.40 28.32 -2.83
C ARG A 414 -29.04 28.10 -1.45
N GLN A 415 -29.71 26.97 -1.25
CA GLN A 415 -30.37 26.63 0.02
C GLN A 415 -29.36 26.15 1.07
N ALA A 416 -28.39 25.29 0.71
CA ALA A 416 -27.41 24.73 1.62
C ALA A 416 -26.47 25.81 2.22
N GLY A 417 -26.21 26.90 1.48
CA GLY A 417 -25.35 28.00 1.96
C GLY A 417 -26.03 28.99 2.92
N ARG A 418 -27.35 28.87 3.20
CA ARG A 418 -28.07 29.86 4.04
C ARG A 418 -27.71 29.83 5.51
N VAL A 419 -27.26 28.69 6.03
CA VAL A 419 -26.81 28.54 7.41
C VAL A 419 -25.49 27.84 7.41
N ARG A 420 -24.46 28.51 7.89
CA ARG A 420 -23.11 27.94 8.08
C ARG A 420 -22.89 27.76 9.57
N VAL A 421 -22.67 26.54 10.01
CA VAL A 421 -22.20 26.24 11.36
C VAL A 421 -20.68 26.12 11.29
N VAL A 422 -19.98 26.95 12.01
CA VAL A 422 -18.51 26.98 12.04
C VAL A 422 -18.02 26.70 13.44
N THR A 423 -16.95 25.91 13.57
CA THR A 423 -16.24 25.72 14.82
C THR A 423 -15.06 26.69 14.85
N GLY A 424 -15.03 27.52 15.86
CA GLY A 424 -13.95 28.49 15.98
C GLY A 424 -13.94 29.17 17.34
N THR A 425 -12.92 30.00 17.56
CA THR A 425 -12.81 30.85 18.75
C THR A 425 -13.63 32.11 18.55
N VAL A 426 -14.59 32.35 19.43
CA VAL A 426 -15.35 33.61 19.43
C VAL A 426 -14.70 34.60 20.37
N ILE A 427 -14.40 35.79 19.84
CA ILE A 427 -13.79 36.91 20.58
C ILE A 427 -14.88 37.96 20.84
N PHE A 428 -15.07 38.34 22.10
CA PHE A 428 -16.06 39.34 22.50
C PHE A 428 -15.37 40.57 23.10
N ALA A 429 -15.65 41.71 22.56
CA ALA A 429 -15.39 42.97 23.23
C ALA A 429 -16.63 43.39 24.06
N ARG A 430 -16.44 43.69 25.32
CA ARG A 430 -17.54 43.99 26.24
C ARG A 430 -18.12 45.41 26.13
N ASP A 431 -17.35 46.30 25.57
CA ASP A 431 -17.72 47.70 25.42
C ASP A 431 -17.03 48.30 24.17
N PRO A 432 -17.49 49.48 23.68
CA PRO A 432 -16.95 50.11 22.47
C PRO A 432 -15.46 50.48 22.55
N ARG A 433 -14.93 50.74 23.75
CA ARG A 433 -13.52 51.03 23.93
C ARG A 433 -12.65 49.81 23.80
N ALA A 434 -13.09 48.68 24.38
CA ALA A 434 -12.44 47.39 24.20
C ALA A 434 -12.54 46.92 22.75
N GLU A 435 -13.63 47.20 22.06
CA GLU A 435 -13.82 46.88 20.63
C GLU A 435 -12.79 47.62 19.76
N ALA A 436 -12.64 48.92 19.95
CA ALA A 436 -11.67 49.73 19.19
C ALA A 436 -10.23 49.23 19.40
N GLN A 437 -9.85 48.93 20.65
CA GLN A 437 -8.53 48.42 20.99
C GLN A 437 -8.32 46.99 20.45
N ALA A 438 -9.34 46.12 20.54
CA ALA A 438 -9.26 44.77 20.01
C ALA A 438 -9.11 44.80 18.49
N THR A 439 -9.87 45.64 17.79
CA THR A 439 -9.79 45.78 16.32
C THR A 439 -8.38 46.12 15.86
N GLU A 440 -7.72 47.08 16.57
CA GLU A 440 -6.34 47.47 16.26
C GLU A 440 -5.34 46.30 16.49
N LEU A 441 -5.49 45.57 17.61
CA LEU A 441 -4.57 44.51 17.99
C LEU A 441 -4.74 43.25 17.15
N LEU A 442 -5.91 43.03 16.66
CA LEU A 442 -6.28 41.84 15.86
C LEU A 442 -6.13 42.09 14.36
N ALA A 443 -5.73 43.29 13.97
CA ALA A 443 -5.45 43.60 12.57
C ALA A 443 -4.41 42.65 11.97
N GLY A 444 -4.69 42.12 10.77
CA GLY A 444 -3.83 41.18 10.08
C GLY A 444 -3.98 39.70 10.51
N LEU A 445 -4.90 39.40 11.42
CA LEU A 445 -5.36 38.01 11.65
C LEU A 445 -6.55 37.72 10.77
N ASP A 446 -6.67 36.44 10.35
CA ASP A 446 -7.83 35.96 9.59
C ASP A 446 -9.02 35.82 10.53
N LEU A 447 -9.81 36.87 10.64
CA LEU A 447 -10.96 36.95 11.52
C LEU A 447 -12.21 37.32 10.73
N THR A 448 -13.26 36.57 10.92
CA THR A 448 -14.57 36.88 10.35
C THR A 448 -15.37 37.74 11.33
N PRO A 449 -15.67 39.02 11.01
CA PRO A 449 -16.55 39.82 11.85
C PRO A 449 -17.98 39.31 11.80
N ILE A 450 -18.57 38.99 12.97
CA ILE A 450 -19.95 38.54 13.09
C ILE A 450 -20.91 39.71 13.31
N ARG A 451 -20.50 40.62 14.20
CA ARG A 451 -21.20 41.87 14.52
C ARG A 451 -20.22 42.80 15.23
N PRO A 452 -20.56 44.08 15.43
CA PRO A 452 -19.71 45.00 16.20
C PRO A 452 -19.28 44.38 17.54
N GLY A 453 -17.98 44.38 17.80
CA GLY A 453 -17.38 43.79 19.00
C GLY A 453 -17.35 42.26 19.07
N VAL A 454 -17.68 41.53 17.99
CA VAL A 454 -17.65 40.06 17.97
C VAL A 454 -16.98 39.58 16.69
N TRP A 455 -15.93 38.78 16.84
CA TRP A 455 -15.20 38.16 15.75
C TRP A 455 -15.17 36.64 15.96
N LEU A 456 -15.13 35.92 14.86
CA LEU A 456 -14.85 34.49 14.80
C LEU A 456 -13.47 34.29 14.21
N ALA A 457 -12.64 33.54 14.88
CA ALA A 457 -11.32 33.13 14.46
C ALA A 457 -11.26 31.63 14.26
N GLU A 458 -10.58 31.16 13.25
CA GLU A 458 -10.20 29.75 13.16
C GLU A 458 -9.19 29.40 14.28
N ARG A 459 -8.96 28.10 14.52
CA ARG A 459 -8.29 27.60 15.73
C ARG A 459 -6.93 28.27 16.01
N ASP A 460 -6.10 28.40 14.99
CA ASP A 460 -4.76 28.97 15.15
C ASP A 460 -4.79 30.50 15.30
N ALA A 461 -5.61 31.16 14.50
CA ALA A 461 -5.85 32.61 14.62
C ALA A 461 -6.50 32.96 15.97
N GLY A 462 -7.34 32.09 16.52
CA GLY A 462 -7.93 32.25 17.84
C GLY A 462 -6.90 32.22 18.97
N GLN A 463 -5.95 31.33 18.91
CA GLN A 463 -4.86 31.22 19.87
C GLN A 463 -3.93 32.45 19.81
N GLU A 464 -3.59 32.86 18.62
CA GLU A 464 -2.77 34.09 18.41
C GLU A 464 -3.51 35.33 18.88
N ALA A 465 -4.80 35.47 18.58
CA ALA A 465 -5.63 36.54 19.07
C ALA A 465 -5.65 36.60 20.61
N ALA A 466 -5.85 35.47 21.27
CA ALA A 466 -5.81 35.39 22.74
C ALA A 466 -4.47 35.86 23.31
N GLN A 467 -3.35 35.48 22.70
CA GLN A 467 -2.01 35.92 23.11
C GLN A 467 -1.80 37.41 22.92
N ARG A 468 -2.22 37.99 21.78
CA ARG A 468 -2.09 39.45 21.49
C ARG A 468 -2.90 40.28 22.48
N LEU A 469 -4.15 39.86 22.74
CA LEU A 469 -5.04 40.54 23.69
C LEU A 469 -4.53 40.44 25.14
N TYR A 470 -3.98 39.28 25.52
CA TYR A 470 -3.38 39.07 26.85
C TYR A 470 -2.17 39.98 27.07
N LYS A 471 -1.24 40.07 26.11
CA LYS A 471 -0.06 40.91 26.18
C LYS A 471 -0.38 42.41 26.41
N ARG A 472 -1.57 42.83 25.99
CA ARG A 472 -2.08 44.20 26.16
C ARG A 472 -3.07 44.35 27.33
N GLY A 473 -3.26 43.29 28.11
CA GLY A 473 -4.13 43.32 29.29
C GLY A 473 -5.63 43.35 28.98
N LEU A 474 -6.03 43.07 27.73
CA LEU A 474 -7.44 43.03 27.32
C LEU A 474 -8.05 41.66 27.57
N ALA A 475 -7.26 40.61 27.64
CA ALA A 475 -7.69 39.26 28.00
C ALA A 475 -7.03 38.81 29.30
N LEU A 476 -7.74 38.03 30.11
CA LEU A 476 -7.25 37.50 31.38
C LEU A 476 -6.27 36.33 31.21
N ARG A 477 -6.26 35.70 30.05
CA ARG A 477 -5.42 34.54 29.74
C ARG A 477 -4.87 34.64 28.31
N ALA A 478 -3.67 34.07 28.12
CA ALA A 478 -3.04 33.96 26.82
C ALA A 478 -3.53 32.75 25.99
N THR A 479 -4.47 31.98 26.52
CA THR A 479 -5.03 30.77 25.91
C THR A 479 -6.52 30.90 25.73
N VAL A 480 -7.05 30.25 24.72
CA VAL A 480 -8.51 30.15 24.50
C VAL A 480 -9.12 29.31 25.60
N ASP A 481 -10.14 29.81 26.27
CA ASP A 481 -10.92 29.03 27.21
C ASP A 481 -11.66 27.92 26.47
N GLN A 482 -11.20 26.71 26.63
CA GLN A 482 -11.93 25.54 26.16
C GLN A 482 -13.09 25.30 27.13
N HIS A 483 -14.26 25.84 26.83
CA HIS A 483 -15.47 25.35 27.45
C HIS A 483 -15.64 23.93 26.95
N GLY A 484 -15.47 22.98 27.86
CA GLY A 484 -15.52 21.55 27.55
C GLY A 484 -16.82 21.16 26.84
N SER A 485 -16.84 21.32 25.56
CA SER A 485 -17.73 20.54 24.71
C SER A 485 -17.14 19.15 24.65
N ARG A 486 -17.73 18.23 25.37
CA ARG A 486 -17.66 16.85 24.98
C ARG A 486 -18.24 16.82 23.56
N ASP A 487 -17.35 16.79 22.56
CA ASP A 487 -17.72 16.65 21.14
C ASP A 487 -18.49 15.34 20.96
N ARG A 488 -19.80 15.43 21.07
CA ARG A 488 -20.73 14.34 20.74
C ARG A 488 -21.11 14.31 19.27
N TYR A 489 -20.68 15.31 18.49
CA TYR A 489 -20.94 15.38 17.06
C TYR A 489 -19.67 15.82 16.36
N GLY A 490 -18.87 14.84 15.95
CA GLY A 490 -17.76 15.08 15.04
C GLY A 490 -18.29 15.51 13.68
N LEU A 491 -18.41 16.80 13.46
CA LEU A 491 -18.51 17.35 12.13
C LEU A 491 -17.16 17.20 11.45
N LEU A 492 -17.20 16.76 10.21
CA LEU A 492 -16.09 16.57 9.30
C LEU A 492 -15.22 17.85 9.24
N GLU A 493 -14.19 17.91 10.03
CA GLU A 493 -13.07 18.81 9.72
C GLU A 493 -12.28 18.14 8.60
N ALA A 494 -12.07 18.87 7.52
CA ALA A 494 -11.06 18.51 6.52
C ALA A 494 -9.77 18.24 7.29
N GLY A 495 -9.24 17.03 7.17
CA GLY A 495 -8.15 16.58 8.01
C GLY A 495 -6.98 17.53 7.94
N GLU A 496 -6.57 18.08 9.09
CA GLU A 496 -5.22 18.60 9.20
C GLU A 496 -4.26 17.48 8.83
N PRO A 497 -3.25 17.75 7.98
CA PRO A 497 -2.19 16.79 7.74
C PRO A 497 -1.61 16.39 9.09
N GLU A 498 -1.43 15.11 9.34
CA GLU A 498 -0.75 14.64 10.55
C GLU A 498 0.54 15.43 10.69
N ARG A 499 0.69 16.09 11.83
CA ARG A 499 1.93 16.81 12.11
C ARG A 499 3.09 15.83 11.98
N PRO A 500 4.11 16.16 11.20
CA PRO A 500 5.29 15.33 11.16
C PRO A 500 5.80 15.17 12.59
N TYR A 501 6.25 13.95 12.90
CA TYR A 501 6.95 13.53 14.11
C TYR A 501 7.28 14.67 15.10
N HIS A 502 6.66 14.65 16.28
CA HIS A 502 6.95 15.63 17.33
C HIS A 502 8.00 15.02 18.28
N PRO A 503 9.23 15.55 18.35
CA PRO A 503 10.30 15.03 19.20
C PRO A 503 9.92 14.88 20.69
N GLN A 504 8.95 15.69 21.15
CA GLN A 504 8.46 15.66 22.52
C GLN A 504 7.63 14.39 22.86
N VAL A 505 6.95 13.79 21.87
CA VAL A 505 6.22 12.53 22.09
C VAL A 505 7.19 11.38 22.30
N ALA A 506 8.29 11.34 21.55
CA ALA A 506 9.34 10.35 21.73
C ALA A 506 10.03 10.45 23.10
N ALA A 507 10.17 11.67 23.63
CA ALA A 507 10.78 11.91 24.95
C ALA A 507 9.88 11.48 26.13
N SER A 508 8.57 11.38 25.94
CA SER A 508 7.61 10.97 26.98
C SER A 508 7.43 9.45 27.10
N ILE A 509 8.00 8.67 26.16
CA ILE A 509 7.93 7.20 26.19
C ILE A 509 8.98 6.67 27.16
N PRO A 510 8.60 5.88 28.18
CA PRO A 510 9.57 5.31 29.12
C PRO A 510 10.55 4.40 28.38
N ARG A 511 11.83 4.73 28.40
CA ARG A 511 12.89 3.98 27.72
C ARG A 511 13.11 2.57 28.27
N THR A 512 12.54 2.21 29.42
CA THR A 512 12.90 1.01 30.19
C THR A 512 11.73 0.19 30.76
N ALA A 513 10.47 0.44 30.41
CA ALA A 513 9.38 -0.35 30.97
C ALA A 513 9.17 -1.66 30.22
N PRO A 514 9.45 -2.84 30.81
CA PRO A 514 8.93 -4.09 30.27
C PRO A 514 7.41 -4.06 30.43
N LEU A 515 6.70 -4.14 29.34
CA LEU A 515 5.25 -4.15 29.36
C LEU A 515 4.75 -5.49 29.91
N ALA A 516 4.05 -5.45 31.03
CA ALA A 516 3.72 -6.64 31.81
C ALA A 516 2.32 -7.21 31.59
N SER A 517 1.48 -6.59 30.71
CA SER A 517 0.12 -7.06 30.46
C SER A 517 -0.16 -7.36 29.00
N SER A 518 -1.16 -8.18 28.70
CA SER A 518 -1.56 -8.60 27.35
C SER A 518 -2.01 -7.43 26.46
N ASP A 519 -2.52 -6.35 27.04
CA ASP A 519 -2.95 -5.16 26.30
C ASP A 519 -1.79 -4.20 25.99
N SER A 520 -0.68 -4.40 26.66
CA SER A 520 0.52 -3.57 26.58
C SER A 520 1.27 -3.63 25.24
N PRO A 521 1.48 -4.80 24.58
CA PRO A 521 2.20 -4.85 23.31
C PRO A 521 1.54 -4.00 22.23
N ARG A 522 0.22 -4.01 22.17
CA ARG A 522 -0.52 -3.22 21.18
C ARG A 522 -0.39 -1.72 21.45
N ALA A 523 -0.67 -1.29 22.67
CA ALA A 523 -0.58 0.13 23.04
C ALA A 523 0.83 0.69 22.81
N PHE A 524 1.85 -0.11 23.10
CA PHE A 524 3.24 0.29 22.85
C PHE A 524 3.57 0.36 21.35
N LEU A 525 3.08 -0.58 20.56
CA LEU A 525 3.27 -0.57 19.11
C LEU A 525 2.55 0.61 18.46
N GLU A 526 1.33 0.95 18.90
CA GLU A 526 0.58 2.12 18.44
C GLU A 526 1.34 3.42 18.76
N MET A 527 1.86 3.52 19.96
CA MET A 527 2.67 4.66 20.41
C MET A 527 4.00 4.75 19.62
N ALA A 528 4.65 3.62 19.38
CA ALA A 528 5.88 3.56 18.61
C ALA A 528 5.64 3.91 17.13
N ALA A 529 4.50 3.51 16.58
CA ALA A 529 4.07 3.86 15.23
C ALA A 529 3.86 5.37 15.09
N GLN A 530 3.15 5.98 16.04
CA GLN A 530 2.92 7.44 16.06
C GLN A 530 4.22 8.23 16.22
N ALA A 531 5.17 7.70 16.98
CA ALA A 531 6.47 8.33 17.22
C ALA A 531 7.51 8.03 16.13
N GLY A 532 7.20 7.20 15.14
CA GLY A 532 8.15 6.76 14.12
C GLY A 532 9.34 5.97 14.67
N MET A 533 9.16 5.32 15.82
CA MET A 533 10.24 4.65 16.54
C MET A 533 10.46 3.22 16.06
N ALA A 534 11.73 2.79 16.09
CA ALA A 534 12.05 1.37 15.97
C ALA A 534 11.89 0.67 17.32
N VAL A 535 11.30 -0.52 17.30
CA VAL A 535 11.07 -1.34 18.47
C VAL A 535 11.56 -2.76 18.27
N ASN A 536 11.97 -3.42 19.34
CA ASN A 536 12.18 -4.85 19.36
C ASN A 536 10.89 -5.56 19.70
N MET A 537 10.63 -6.66 19.02
CA MET A 537 9.46 -7.51 19.26
C MET A 537 9.88 -8.94 19.46
N GLN A 538 9.35 -9.57 20.48
CA GLN A 538 9.41 -11.01 20.68
C GLN A 538 8.13 -11.62 20.12
N TYR A 539 8.29 -12.48 19.11
CA TYR A 539 7.20 -13.03 18.33
C TYR A 539 7.24 -14.55 18.32
N GLN A 540 6.11 -15.19 18.51
CA GLN A 540 5.96 -16.65 18.47
C GLN A 540 5.68 -17.10 17.02
N ALA A 541 6.71 -17.53 16.32
CA ALA A 541 6.60 -17.96 14.94
C ALA A 541 5.80 -19.27 14.80
N ASP A 542 6.02 -20.22 15.69
CA ASP A 542 5.29 -21.48 15.79
C ASP A 542 5.20 -21.95 17.26
N ALA A 543 4.59 -23.11 17.53
CA ALA A 543 4.36 -23.63 18.89
C ALA A 543 5.65 -23.83 19.72
N ARG A 544 6.84 -23.81 19.11
CA ARG A 544 8.13 -24.08 19.77
C ARG A 544 9.19 -23.00 19.52
N THR A 545 8.95 -22.11 18.55
CA THR A 545 9.97 -21.15 18.11
C THR A 545 9.54 -19.73 18.45
N VAL A 546 10.36 -19.07 19.27
CA VAL A 546 10.22 -17.66 19.58
C VAL A 546 11.36 -16.90 18.90
N GLN A 547 11.02 -15.87 18.16
CA GLN A 547 11.98 -15.01 17.46
C GLN A 547 11.96 -13.61 18.04
N VAL A 548 13.11 -12.95 18.03
CA VAL A 548 13.25 -11.54 18.34
C VAL A 548 13.59 -10.80 17.06
N MET A 549 12.85 -9.76 16.77
CA MET A 549 13.07 -8.92 15.60
C MET A 549 12.92 -7.45 15.97
N ARG A 550 13.56 -6.60 15.20
CA ARG A 550 13.50 -5.15 15.35
C ARG A 550 12.80 -4.53 14.15
N ALA A 551 11.71 -3.83 14.39
CA ALA A 551 10.91 -3.22 13.35
C ALA A 551 10.84 -1.69 13.48
N ARG A 552 10.74 -1.01 12.35
CA ARG A 552 10.46 0.43 12.23
C ARG A 552 9.29 0.65 11.27
N ALA A 553 8.82 1.89 11.16
CA ALA A 553 7.67 2.26 10.33
C ALA A 553 6.46 1.36 10.60
N ILE A 554 6.14 1.18 11.91
CA ILE A 554 5.16 0.21 12.37
C ILE A 554 3.76 0.74 12.09
N GLN A 555 2.91 -0.14 11.59
CA GLN A 555 1.46 0.04 11.52
C GLN A 555 0.77 -1.19 12.08
N ILE A 556 -0.36 -1.00 12.73
CA ILE A 556 -1.19 -2.13 13.18
C ILE A 556 -2.46 -2.13 12.35
N LEU A 557 -2.67 -3.20 11.61
CA LEU A 557 -3.80 -3.32 10.70
C LEU A 557 -4.42 -4.72 10.78
N ASN A 558 -5.73 -4.80 10.99
CA ASN A 558 -6.49 -6.07 10.96
C ASN A 558 -5.87 -7.18 11.83
N GLY A 559 -5.37 -6.83 13.03
CA GLY A 559 -4.73 -7.81 13.90
C GLY A 559 -3.30 -8.20 13.50
N PHE A 560 -2.71 -7.49 12.53
CA PHE A 560 -1.31 -7.65 12.14
C PHE A 560 -0.49 -6.41 12.47
N VAL A 561 0.77 -6.65 12.81
CA VAL A 561 1.82 -5.63 12.90
C VAL A 561 2.53 -5.59 11.56
N LEU A 562 2.44 -4.49 10.87
CA LEU A 562 3.16 -4.21 9.64
C LEU A 562 4.35 -3.31 9.97
N GLY A 563 5.47 -3.50 9.29
CA GLY A 563 6.64 -2.68 9.50
C GLY A 563 7.78 -3.06 8.57
N LEU A 564 8.92 -2.45 8.79
CA LEU A 564 10.17 -2.82 8.13
C LEU A 564 11.13 -3.38 9.19
N ASP A 565 11.67 -4.55 8.94
CA ASP A 565 12.78 -5.08 9.73
C ASP A 565 13.98 -4.13 9.62
N THR A 566 14.54 -3.72 10.77
CA THR A 566 15.61 -2.70 10.76
C THR A 566 16.94 -3.23 10.27
N TYR A 567 17.15 -4.55 10.28
CA TYR A 567 18.39 -5.17 9.84
C TYR A 567 18.37 -5.49 8.34
N THR A 568 17.24 -6.03 7.87
CA THR A 568 17.11 -6.48 6.47
C THR A 568 16.41 -5.46 5.58
N ASN A 569 15.77 -4.45 6.18
CA ASN A 569 14.86 -3.52 5.52
C ASN A 569 13.68 -4.22 4.80
N ALA A 570 13.47 -5.50 5.11
CA ALA A 570 12.38 -6.28 4.54
C ALA A 570 11.07 -5.93 5.21
N PRO A 571 9.97 -5.91 4.47
CA PRO A 571 8.64 -5.72 5.05
C PRO A 571 8.32 -6.86 6.02
N LEU A 572 7.83 -6.46 7.19
CA LEU A 572 7.37 -7.37 8.24
C LEU A 572 5.85 -7.37 8.28
N MET A 573 5.27 -8.54 8.37
CA MET A 573 3.84 -8.72 8.67
C MET A 573 3.71 -9.81 9.72
N LEU A 574 3.39 -9.42 10.94
CA LEU A 574 3.29 -10.31 12.10
C LEU A 574 1.88 -10.29 12.66
N GLU A 575 1.35 -11.43 13.01
CA GLU A 575 0.07 -11.53 13.70
C GLU A 575 0.20 -10.97 15.11
N LEU A 576 -0.56 -9.93 15.45
CA LEU A 576 -0.47 -9.22 16.74
C LEU A 576 -0.71 -10.15 17.94
N SER A 577 -1.59 -11.15 17.78
CA SER A 577 -1.88 -12.17 18.78
C SER A 577 -0.66 -13.04 19.17
N LYS A 578 0.33 -13.10 18.29
CA LYS A 578 1.58 -13.86 18.47
C LYS A 578 2.73 -12.99 18.97
N VAL A 579 2.52 -11.69 19.12
CA VAL A 579 3.52 -10.80 19.74
C VAL A 579 3.47 -10.96 21.24
N ILE A 580 4.56 -11.51 21.81
CA ILE A 580 4.66 -11.82 23.25
C ILE A 580 5.09 -10.58 24.02
N ARG A 581 6.05 -9.83 23.50
CA ARG A 581 6.67 -8.69 24.16
C ARG A 581 7.19 -7.67 23.15
N VAL A 582 7.11 -6.39 23.53
CA VAL A 582 7.66 -5.27 22.77
C VAL A 582 8.49 -4.38 23.69
N TRP A 583 9.64 -3.92 23.23
CA TRP A 583 10.50 -3.00 23.98
C TRP A 583 11.35 -2.15 23.05
N GLN A 584 11.88 -1.05 23.57
CA GLN A 584 12.87 -0.22 22.90
C GLN A 584 14.24 -0.47 23.52
N ASP A 585 15.29 -0.54 22.72
CA ASP A 585 16.66 -0.52 23.22
C ASP A 585 16.99 0.84 23.84
N GLN A 586 17.77 0.82 24.89
CA GLN A 586 18.32 2.02 25.54
C GLN A 586 19.35 2.73 24.67
#